data_ac47c2746e832d2a453e26de666d9943
#
_entry.id   ac47c2746e832d2a453e26de666d9943
#
_cell.length_a   1.000
_cell.length_b   1.000
_cell.length_c   1.000
_cell.angle_alpha   90.00
_cell.angle_beta   90.00
_cell.angle_gamma   90.00
#
_symmetry.space_group_name_H-M   'P 1'
#
loop_
_entity.id
_entity.type
_entity.pdbx_description
1 polymer ?
#
loop_
_entity_poly.entity_id
_entity_poly.type
_entity_poly.pdbx_seq_one_letter_code
_entity_poly.pdbx_strand_id
1 'polypeptide(L)'
;LRGFPFEEAGPRQVIIPEGQFRDSSGKIIGVNPFTVPIGGNAMVVMNLEARTPVTKDLQVVPFYDGGNVFRSISDIFHPEPIQKTGRFLEDLNAQNLRVRWSHTVGVGIRVKTPLGGALAIDYGFLMNPSEFLIPQNLDTRNPTTAIYRLHQGQIHFRFTQTF
;
A
#
# COMPACT_ATOMS: atom_id res chain seq x y z
N LEU A 1 -4.30 -5.01 -7.15
CA LEU A 1 -3.47 -5.88 -6.29
C LEU A 1 -4.20 -6.17 -4.99
N ARG A 2 -4.53 -7.43 -4.77
CA ARG A 2 -5.37 -7.86 -3.62
C ARG A 2 -4.71 -7.77 -2.24
N GLY A 3 -3.43 -7.50 -2.15
CA GLY A 3 -2.72 -7.32 -0.88
C GLY A 3 -2.68 -5.89 -0.37
N PHE A 4 -3.19 -4.93 -1.13
CA PHE A 4 -3.21 -3.53 -0.72
C PHE A 4 -4.55 -3.14 -0.12
N PRO A 5 -4.56 -2.32 0.91
CA PRO A 5 -5.73 -1.54 1.30
C PRO A 5 -6.23 -0.70 0.13
N PHE A 6 -7.48 -0.28 0.20
CA PHE A 6 -8.08 0.56 -0.84
C PHE A 6 -7.25 1.85 -1.04
N GLU A 7 -6.91 2.16 -2.30
CA GLU A 7 -6.11 3.33 -2.71
C GLU A 7 -4.70 3.44 -2.13
N GLU A 8 -4.16 2.39 -1.52
CA GLU A 8 -2.84 2.42 -0.88
C GLU A 8 -1.68 1.99 -1.80
N ALA A 9 -1.98 1.49 -3.00
CA ALA A 9 -0.96 1.11 -3.98
C ALA A 9 -0.37 2.35 -4.66
N GLY A 10 0.94 2.34 -4.88
CA GLY A 10 1.62 3.36 -5.66
C GLY A 10 2.56 4.26 -4.87
N PRO A 11 3.09 5.29 -5.54
CA PRO A 11 3.96 6.28 -4.93
C PRO A 11 3.21 7.10 -3.88
N ARG A 12 3.94 7.46 -2.84
CA ARG A 12 3.39 8.17 -1.69
C ARG A 12 4.09 9.50 -1.51
N GLN A 13 3.34 10.46 -1.00
CA GLN A 13 3.85 11.76 -0.58
C GLN A 13 3.81 11.85 0.95
N VAL A 14 4.86 12.38 1.54
CA VAL A 14 4.87 12.74 2.96
C VAL A 14 4.29 14.13 3.11
N ILE A 15 3.24 14.26 3.90
CA ILE A 15 2.65 15.53 4.30
C ILE A 15 3.19 15.89 5.68
N ILE A 16 3.89 17.00 5.75
CA ILE A 16 4.31 17.61 7.02
C ILE A 16 3.33 18.75 7.27
N PRO A 17 2.43 18.63 8.26
CA PRO A 17 1.49 19.71 8.54
C PRO A 17 2.23 20.99 8.94
N GLU A 18 1.94 22.08 8.23
CA GLU A 18 2.41 23.40 8.60
C GLU A 18 1.50 23.92 9.71
N GLY A 19 2.09 24.22 10.84
CA GLY A 19 1.38 24.81 11.96
C GLY A 19 1.96 24.38 13.31
N GLN A 20 2.11 25.34 14.20
CA GLN A 20 2.45 25.07 15.59
C GLN A 20 1.13 24.97 16.37
N PHE A 21 0.67 23.76 16.60
CA PHE A 21 -0.41 23.54 17.54
C PHE A 21 0.16 23.67 18.96
N ARG A 22 -0.49 24.47 19.79
CA ARG A 22 -0.14 24.60 21.20
C ARG A 22 -1.25 24.02 22.05
N ASP A 23 -0.88 23.28 23.07
CA ASP A 23 -1.82 22.84 24.08
C ASP A 23 -2.22 24.02 24.99
N SER A 24 -3.14 23.77 25.91
CA SER A 24 -3.60 24.75 26.87
C SER A 24 -2.48 25.28 27.79
N SER A 25 -1.36 24.60 27.87
CA SER A 25 -0.16 25.02 28.64
C SER A 25 0.84 25.80 27.78
N GLY A 26 0.57 26.02 26.49
CA GLY A 26 1.43 26.72 25.57
C GLY A 26 2.55 25.85 24.98
N LYS A 27 2.59 24.54 25.28
CA LYS A 27 3.56 23.60 24.73
C LYS A 27 3.22 23.28 23.28
N ILE A 28 4.22 23.30 22.41
CA ILE A 28 4.06 22.92 21.01
C ILE A 28 3.75 21.43 20.93
N ILE A 29 2.57 21.11 20.42
CA ILE A 29 2.20 19.74 20.07
C ILE A 29 2.67 19.51 18.63
N GLY A 30 3.68 18.65 18.44
CA GLY A 30 4.11 18.24 17.12
C GLY A 30 2.99 17.46 16.44
N VAL A 31 2.55 17.92 15.27
CA VAL A 31 1.68 17.11 14.41
C VAL A 31 2.57 16.11 13.70
N ASN A 32 2.32 14.82 13.91
CA ASN A 32 3.08 13.78 13.23
C ASN A 32 2.85 13.85 11.71
N PRO A 33 3.92 13.83 10.91
CA PRO A 33 3.80 13.73 9.46
C PRO A 33 3.08 12.42 9.10
N PHE A 34 2.32 12.47 8.02
CA PHE A 34 1.60 11.30 7.49
C PHE A 34 1.87 11.13 6.01
N THR A 35 1.64 9.93 5.49
CA THR A 35 1.84 9.63 4.07
C THR A 35 0.49 9.45 3.39
N VAL A 36 0.38 10.02 2.18
CA VAL A 36 -0.78 9.84 1.31
C VAL A 36 -0.35 9.23 -0.02
N PRO A 37 -1.12 8.30 -0.60
CA PRO A 37 -0.89 7.84 -1.95
C PRO A 37 -1.21 8.96 -2.94
N ILE A 38 -0.35 9.15 -3.93
CA ILE A 38 -0.51 10.21 -4.96
C ILE A 38 -0.84 9.66 -6.34
N GLY A 39 -0.95 8.32 -6.47
CA GLY A 39 -1.11 7.68 -7.77
C GLY A 39 0.14 7.74 -8.64
N GLY A 40 0.03 7.28 -9.88
CA GLY A 40 1.16 7.25 -10.81
C GLY A 40 0.70 7.11 -12.26
N ASN A 41 1.64 7.35 -13.19
CA ASN A 41 1.39 7.32 -14.63
C ASN A 41 1.71 5.97 -15.28
N ALA A 42 2.26 5.03 -14.52
CA ALA A 42 2.55 3.69 -14.98
C ALA A 42 2.03 2.66 -13.98
N MET A 43 1.37 1.63 -14.48
CA MET A 43 0.87 0.52 -13.66
C MET A 43 1.26 -0.80 -14.32
N VAL A 44 1.80 -1.70 -13.50
CA VAL A 44 2.04 -3.09 -13.92
C VAL A 44 1.35 -4.00 -12.92
N VAL A 45 0.54 -4.92 -13.43
CA VAL A 45 -0.17 -5.90 -12.62
C VAL A 45 -0.04 -7.26 -13.30
N MET A 46 0.39 -8.25 -12.54
CA MET A 46 0.42 -9.65 -12.92
C MET A 46 -0.44 -10.43 -11.93
N ASN A 47 -1.37 -11.22 -12.44
CA ASN A 47 -2.24 -12.06 -11.63
C ASN A 47 -2.11 -13.51 -12.07
N LEU A 48 -1.85 -14.39 -11.13
CA LEU A 48 -1.88 -15.84 -11.32
C LEU A 48 -2.90 -16.45 -10.36
N GLU A 49 -3.81 -17.25 -10.89
CA GLU A 49 -4.85 -17.93 -10.10
C GLU A 49 -4.93 -19.39 -10.48
N ALA A 50 -4.98 -20.27 -9.47
CA ALA A 50 -5.32 -21.68 -9.65
C ALA A 50 -6.71 -21.92 -9.09
N ARG A 51 -7.69 -22.18 -9.98
CA ARG A 51 -9.08 -22.39 -9.60
C ARG A 51 -9.36 -23.87 -9.37
N THR A 52 -9.55 -24.26 -8.13
CA THR A 52 -9.80 -25.63 -7.71
C THR A 52 -11.28 -25.77 -7.30
N PRO A 53 -12.10 -26.49 -8.07
CA PRO A 53 -13.48 -26.76 -7.69
C PRO A 53 -13.53 -27.71 -6.49
N VAL A 54 -14.25 -27.34 -5.45
CA VAL A 54 -14.53 -28.19 -4.28
C VAL A 54 -15.90 -28.83 -4.42
N THR A 55 -16.87 -28.05 -4.89
CA THR A 55 -18.22 -28.52 -5.24
C THR A 55 -18.67 -27.87 -6.55
N LYS A 56 -19.90 -28.17 -7.01
CA LYS A 56 -20.48 -27.55 -8.21
C LYS A 56 -20.57 -26.01 -8.09
N ASP A 57 -20.73 -25.51 -6.89
CA ASP A 57 -21.00 -24.10 -6.61
C ASP A 57 -19.89 -23.39 -5.79
N LEU A 58 -18.88 -24.18 -5.33
CA LEU A 58 -17.80 -23.67 -4.49
C LEU A 58 -16.44 -23.97 -5.14
N GLN A 59 -15.60 -22.95 -5.25
CA GLN A 59 -14.22 -23.06 -5.68
C GLN A 59 -13.29 -22.38 -4.67
N VAL A 60 -12.13 -22.98 -4.46
CA VAL A 60 -10.99 -22.37 -3.74
C VAL A 60 -9.98 -21.92 -4.77
N VAL A 61 -9.45 -20.70 -4.57
CA VAL A 61 -8.59 -20.04 -5.56
C VAL A 61 -7.35 -19.49 -4.86
N PRO A 62 -6.29 -20.29 -4.70
CA PRO A 62 -4.99 -19.73 -4.37
C PRO A 62 -4.55 -18.80 -5.50
N PHE A 63 -3.90 -17.69 -5.13
CA PHE A 63 -3.45 -16.69 -6.09
C PHE A 63 -2.13 -16.06 -5.71
N TYR A 64 -1.48 -15.52 -6.73
CA TYR A 64 -0.34 -14.64 -6.62
C TYR A 64 -0.60 -13.39 -7.45
N ASP A 65 -0.43 -12.23 -6.85
CA ASP A 65 -0.47 -10.93 -7.53
C ASP A 65 0.88 -10.24 -7.41
N GLY A 66 1.43 -9.82 -8.54
CA GLY A 66 2.66 -9.04 -8.59
C GLY A 66 2.46 -7.70 -9.28
N GLY A 67 3.23 -6.70 -8.88
CA GLY A 67 3.20 -5.38 -9.52
C GLY A 67 3.01 -4.23 -8.55
N ASN A 68 2.79 -3.06 -9.10
CA ASN A 68 2.40 -1.85 -8.37
C ASN A 68 2.02 -0.73 -9.34
N VAL A 69 1.64 0.42 -8.79
CA VAL A 69 1.52 1.68 -9.52
C VAL A 69 2.82 2.44 -9.33
N PHE A 70 3.39 2.97 -10.40
CA PHE A 70 4.67 3.67 -10.44
C PHE A 70 4.48 5.09 -10.96
N ARG A 71 5.30 6.01 -10.51
CA ARG A 71 5.25 7.40 -10.98
C ARG A 71 5.53 7.52 -12.48
N SER A 72 6.50 6.74 -12.96
CA SER A 72 6.89 6.70 -14.37
C SER A 72 7.32 5.30 -14.79
N ILE A 73 7.43 5.06 -16.09
CA ILE A 73 7.91 3.78 -16.65
C ILE A 73 9.34 3.49 -16.18
N SER A 74 10.20 4.50 -16.06
CA SER A 74 11.58 4.33 -15.60
C SER A 74 11.65 3.80 -14.17
N ASP A 75 10.71 4.19 -13.31
CA ASP A 75 10.70 3.79 -11.90
C ASP A 75 10.38 2.29 -11.70
N ILE A 76 9.80 1.64 -12.72
CA ILE A 76 9.56 0.18 -12.70
C ILE A 76 10.89 -0.57 -12.62
N PHE A 77 11.89 -0.08 -13.31
CA PHE A 77 13.21 -0.74 -13.45
C PHE A 77 14.27 -0.21 -12.49
N HIS A 78 14.01 0.91 -11.84
CA HIS A 78 14.94 1.58 -10.93
C HIS A 78 14.27 1.83 -9.56
N PRO A 79 14.01 0.76 -8.77
CA PRO A 79 13.45 0.93 -7.44
C PRO A 79 14.49 1.61 -6.54
N GLU A 80 14.11 2.68 -5.86
CA GLU A 80 15.00 3.31 -4.90
C GLU A 80 15.12 2.50 -3.61
N PRO A 81 16.33 2.41 -3.02
CA PRO A 81 16.50 1.85 -1.71
C PRO A 81 15.84 2.75 -0.65
N ILE A 82 15.43 2.15 0.46
CA ILE A 82 15.00 2.91 1.64
C ILE A 82 16.20 3.73 2.10
N GLN A 83 16.05 5.04 2.12
CA GLN A 83 17.14 5.91 2.58
C GLN A 83 17.32 5.74 4.09
N LYS A 84 18.50 5.28 4.48
CA LYS A 84 18.85 5.01 5.88
C LYS A 84 19.67 6.12 6.53
N THR A 85 19.97 7.24 5.85
CA THR A 85 20.98 8.18 6.28
C THR A 85 20.49 9.64 6.34
N GLY A 86 21.16 10.39 7.19
CA GLY A 86 20.96 11.72 7.76
C GLY A 86 20.58 12.94 6.92
N ARG A 87 20.27 12.79 5.64
CA ARG A 87 19.67 13.84 4.79
C ARG A 87 18.16 13.68 4.60
N PHE A 88 17.58 12.85 5.42
CA PHE A 88 16.19 12.45 5.31
C PHE A 88 15.18 13.62 5.25
N LEU A 89 15.43 14.70 5.97
CA LEU A 89 14.55 15.89 5.94
C LEU A 89 14.65 16.67 4.63
N GLU A 90 15.84 16.73 4.02
CA GLU A 90 16.02 17.35 2.69
C GLU A 90 15.37 16.52 1.60
N ASP A 91 15.47 15.18 1.70
CA ASP A 91 14.86 14.25 0.76
C ASP A 91 13.33 14.16 0.93
N LEU A 92 12.81 14.33 2.13
CA LEU A 92 11.37 14.48 2.36
C LEU A 92 10.81 15.76 1.74
N ASN A 93 11.58 16.82 1.65
CA ASN A 93 11.19 18.02 0.92
C ASN A 93 11.07 17.76 -0.60
N ALA A 94 11.72 16.73 -1.13
CA ALA A 94 11.47 16.23 -2.48
C ALA A 94 10.13 15.48 -2.63
N GLN A 95 9.47 15.17 -1.52
CA GLN A 95 8.05 14.84 -1.35
C GLN A 95 7.51 13.59 -2.03
N ASN A 96 8.31 12.81 -2.75
CA ASN A 96 7.80 11.67 -3.49
C ASN A 96 8.60 10.40 -3.15
N LEU A 97 7.98 9.52 -2.41
CA LEU A 97 8.56 8.21 -2.13
C LEU A 97 8.30 7.28 -3.32
N ARG A 98 9.36 6.67 -3.85
CA ARG A 98 9.27 5.71 -4.94
C ARG A 98 8.81 4.35 -4.45
N VAL A 99 8.20 3.62 -5.31
CA VAL A 99 7.58 2.33 -5.00
C VAL A 99 8.39 1.20 -5.55
N ARG A 100 8.44 0.10 -4.81
CA ARG A 100 9.00 -1.16 -5.26
C ARG A 100 7.93 -2.05 -5.89
N TRP A 101 8.37 -2.99 -6.68
CA TRP A 101 7.56 -4.11 -7.10
C TRP A 101 7.03 -4.86 -5.87
N SER A 102 5.73 -5.05 -5.81
CA SER A 102 5.06 -5.69 -4.68
C SER A 102 4.59 -7.08 -5.04
N HIS A 103 4.64 -7.98 -4.07
CA HIS A 103 4.26 -9.37 -4.20
C HIS A 103 3.20 -9.70 -3.15
N THR A 104 2.07 -10.21 -3.61
CA THR A 104 0.98 -10.66 -2.74
C THR A 104 0.67 -12.11 -3.03
N VAL A 105 0.55 -12.90 -2.00
CA VAL A 105 0.01 -14.25 -2.06
C VAL A 105 -1.31 -14.30 -1.30
N GLY A 106 -2.18 -15.20 -1.69
CA GLY A 106 -3.46 -15.28 -1.00
C GLY A 106 -4.29 -16.46 -1.42
N VAL A 107 -5.45 -16.54 -0.79
CA VAL A 107 -6.47 -17.55 -1.09
C VAL A 107 -7.82 -16.88 -1.19
N GLY A 108 -8.60 -17.29 -2.14
CA GLY A 108 -9.96 -16.81 -2.34
C GLY A 108 -10.96 -17.94 -2.36
N ILE A 109 -12.20 -17.59 -2.04
CA ILE A 109 -13.35 -18.46 -2.16
C ILE A 109 -14.29 -17.85 -3.18
N ARG A 110 -14.79 -18.67 -4.09
CA ARG A 110 -15.79 -18.31 -5.11
C ARG A 110 -17.02 -19.14 -4.88
N VAL A 111 -18.16 -18.49 -4.65
CA VAL A 111 -19.46 -19.16 -4.45
C VAL A 111 -20.42 -18.68 -5.52
N LYS A 112 -20.98 -19.63 -6.29
CA LYS A 112 -22.07 -19.31 -7.21
C LYS A 112 -23.33 -19.00 -6.42
N THR A 113 -24.02 -17.93 -6.78
CA THR A 113 -25.28 -17.57 -6.15
C THR A 113 -26.47 -18.05 -6.97
N PRO A 114 -27.60 -18.38 -6.34
CA PRO A 114 -28.82 -18.79 -7.07
C PRO A 114 -29.37 -17.69 -8.02
N LEU A 115 -28.95 -16.46 -7.83
CA LEU A 115 -29.37 -15.30 -8.62
C LEU A 115 -28.55 -15.10 -9.91
N GLY A 116 -27.73 -16.08 -10.30
CA GLY A 116 -26.93 -16.00 -11.53
C GLY A 116 -25.62 -15.23 -11.40
N GLY A 117 -25.15 -14.95 -10.18
CA GLY A 117 -23.88 -14.28 -9.93
C GLY A 117 -22.88 -15.14 -9.18
N ALA A 118 -21.70 -14.60 -8.92
CA ALA A 118 -20.69 -15.21 -8.08
C ALA A 118 -20.21 -14.24 -6.99
N LEU A 119 -20.16 -14.70 -5.75
CA LEU A 119 -19.52 -14.01 -4.64
C LEU A 119 -18.08 -14.49 -4.55
N ALA A 120 -17.15 -13.53 -4.50
CA ALA A 120 -15.74 -13.77 -4.30
C ALA A 120 -15.28 -13.12 -3.02
N ILE A 121 -14.59 -13.88 -2.18
CA ILE A 121 -13.95 -13.40 -0.95
C ILE A 121 -12.49 -13.79 -1.07
N ASP A 122 -11.60 -12.82 -1.08
CA ASP A 122 -10.16 -13.00 -1.20
C ASP A 122 -9.45 -12.49 0.04
N TYR A 123 -8.53 -13.28 0.60
CA TYR A 123 -7.56 -12.82 1.58
C TYR A 123 -6.18 -12.77 0.95
N GLY A 124 -5.63 -11.57 0.84
CA GLY A 124 -4.30 -11.31 0.30
C GLY A 124 -3.30 -10.93 1.39
N PHE A 125 -2.11 -11.50 1.34
CA PHE A 125 -1.00 -11.19 2.21
C PHE A 125 0.14 -10.57 1.40
N LEU A 126 0.47 -9.31 1.68
CA LEU A 126 1.55 -8.56 1.04
C LEU A 126 2.90 -9.02 1.61
N MET A 127 3.70 -9.70 0.79
CA MET A 127 4.96 -10.30 1.21
C MET A 127 6.06 -9.27 1.49
N ASN A 128 6.09 -8.20 0.71
CA ASN A 128 7.08 -7.13 0.81
C ASN A 128 6.39 -5.76 0.92
N PRO A 129 5.76 -5.47 2.06
CA PRO A 129 5.11 -4.19 2.28
C PRO A 129 6.13 -3.05 2.13
N SER A 130 5.70 -1.97 1.50
CA SER A 130 6.54 -0.77 1.39
C SER A 130 6.78 -0.19 2.77
N GLU A 131 8.03 0.17 3.03
CA GLU A 131 8.48 0.78 4.27
C GLU A 131 8.95 2.20 3.96
N PHE A 132 8.51 3.15 4.79
CA PHE A 132 8.85 4.56 4.66
C PHE A 132 9.40 5.06 5.98
N LEU A 133 10.40 5.94 5.89
CA LEU A 133 10.86 6.67 7.05
C LEU A 133 9.98 7.90 7.24
N ILE A 134 9.42 8.06 8.41
CA ILE A 134 8.59 9.21 8.76
C ILE A 134 9.27 9.95 9.92
N PRO A 135 9.44 11.27 9.86
CA PRO A 135 9.95 12.02 10.99
C PRO A 135 8.94 11.94 12.15
N GLN A 136 9.42 11.60 13.34
CA GLN A 136 8.60 11.57 14.56
C GLN A 136 8.48 12.94 15.23
N ASN A 137 9.45 13.81 14.98
CA ASN A 137 9.43 15.18 15.48
C ASN A 137 9.81 16.15 14.35
N LEU A 138 9.41 17.41 14.53
CA LEU A 138 9.73 18.50 13.62
C LEU A 138 10.99 19.26 14.04
N ASP A 139 11.74 18.75 15.02
CA ASP A 139 13.00 19.37 15.45
C ASP A 139 14.09 19.08 14.42
N THR A 140 14.50 20.10 13.70
CA THR A 140 15.55 20.01 12.67
C THR A 140 16.95 19.81 13.27
N ARG A 141 17.14 20.04 14.58
CA ARG A 141 18.44 19.88 15.25
C ARG A 141 18.67 18.43 15.70
N ASN A 142 17.59 17.75 16.11
CA ASN A 142 17.63 16.35 16.54
C ASN A 142 16.48 15.58 15.90
N PRO A 143 16.53 15.30 14.58
CA PRO A 143 15.45 14.59 13.90
C PRO A 143 15.37 13.14 14.38
N THR A 144 14.24 12.75 14.89
CA THR A 144 13.91 11.35 15.16
C THR A 144 13.01 10.81 14.05
N THR A 145 13.32 9.61 13.56
CA THR A 145 12.56 8.96 12.50
C THR A 145 11.97 7.66 12.98
N ALA A 146 10.80 7.30 12.46
CA ALA A 146 10.19 5.99 12.61
C ALA A 146 9.99 5.33 11.26
N ILE A 147 9.97 4.02 11.24
CA ILE A 147 9.62 3.25 10.05
C ILE A 147 8.11 3.06 10.05
N TYR A 148 7.45 3.58 9.02
CA TYR A 148 6.07 3.26 8.72
C TYR A 148 6.04 2.10 7.73
N ARG A 149 5.22 1.09 8.03
CA ARG A 149 5.06 -0.11 7.22
C ARG A 149 3.60 -0.30 6.82
N LEU A 150 3.34 -0.58 5.55
CA LEU A 150 1.99 -0.90 5.10
C LEU A 150 1.45 -2.16 5.76
N HIS A 151 0.15 -2.17 6.01
CA HIS A 151 -0.55 -3.35 6.55
C HIS A 151 -0.44 -4.52 5.56
N GLN A 152 -0.10 -5.71 6.08
CA GLN A 152 0.22 -6.86 5.23
C GLN A 152 -0.99 -7.69 4.81
N GLY A 153 -2.02 -7.76 5.64
CA GLY A 153 -3.19 -8.59 5.38
C GLY A 153 -4.40 -7.78 4.96
N GLN A 154 -5.06 -8.17 3.86
CA GLN A 154 -6.26 -7.49 3.38
C GLN A 154 -7.32 -8.48 2.90
N ILE A 155 -8.57 -8.22 3.28
CA ILE A 155 -9.73 -8.96 2.79
C ILE A 155 -10.42 -8.13 1.70
N HIS A 156 -10.73 -8.77 0.59
CA HIS A 156 -11.46 -8.18 -0.53
C HIS A 156 -12.74 -8.95 -0.79
N PHE A 157 -13.83 -8.19 -0.95
CA PHE A 157 -15.13 -8.73 -1.34
C PHE A 157 -15.46 -8.26 -2.75
N ARG A 158 -15.90 -9.18 -3.59
CA ARG A 158 -16.33 -8.87 -4.95
C ARG A 158 -17.58 -9.69 -5.30
N PHE A 159 -18.58 -9.01 -5.76
CA PHE A 159 -19.78 -9.63 -6.33
C PHE A 159 -19.77 -9.39 -7.84
N THR A 160 -19.94 -10.47 -8.61
CA THR A 160 -20.01 -10.40 -10.07
C THR A 160 -21.36 -10.95 -10.48
N GLN A 161 -22.18 -10.15 -11.12
CA GLN A 161 -23.44 -10.59 -11.72
C GLN A 161 -23.18 -10.87 -13.20
N THR A 162 -23.58 -12.05 -13.66
CA THR A 162 -23.57 -12.39 -15.08
C THR A 162 -24.98 -12.16 -15.60
N PHE A 163 -25.13 -11.29 -16.57
CA PHE A 163 -26.38 -11.04 -17.26
C PHE A 163 -26.50 -12.00 -18.44
#